data_53dde0f50317fdd1c7ffd25c46d9132f
#
_entry.id   53dde0f50317fdd1c7ffd25c46d9132f
#
_cell.length_a   1.000
_cell.length_b   1.000
_cell.length_c   1.000
_cell.angle_alpha   90.00
_cell.angle_beta   90.00
_cell.angle_gamma   90.00
#
_symmetry.space_group_name_H-M   'P 1'
#
loop_
_entity.id
_entity.type
_entity.pdbx_description
1 polymer ?
#
loop_
_entity_poly.entity_id
_entity_poly.type
_entity_poly.pdbx_seq_one_letter_code
_entity_poly.pdbx_strand_id
1 'polypeptide(L)'
;MNDRLVLFGTKGGPRLIKGGSWPTSQALVLNGNVYVIDAGLGVTRQFIEAGFTYDQLESIFITHHHSDHNLELGGLIYTSWVGAPAHKINIFGPSGLKKLITHFIESQSFDINIRILDEGLHDIRECFSCTEYTQGVIFEDDKLKVEALRV
;
A
#
# COMPACT_ATOMS: atom_id res chain seq x y z
N MET A 1 -0.61 21.73 -1.10
CA MET A 1 0.66 20.99 -0.84
C MET A 1 1.34 20.83 -2.18
N ASN A 2 2.66 21.06 -2.30
CA ASN A 2 3.34 20.95 -3.60
C ASN A 2 3.50 19.48 -4.00
N ASP A 3 3.39 19.20 -5.30
CA ASP A 3 3.64 17.87 -5.86
C ASP A 3 5.09 17.45 -5.57
N ARG A 4 5.29 16.21 -5.12
CA ARG A 4 6.60 15.71 -4.72
C ARG A 4 6.68 14.18 -4.74
N LEU A 5 7.89 13.67 -4.91
CA LEU A 5 8.23 12.27 -4.67
C LEU A 5 8.92 12.16 -3.31
N VAL A 6 8.44 11.24 -2.46
CA VAL A 6 9.01 10.94 -1.15
C VAL A 6 9.57 9.52 -1.18
N LEU A 7 10.83 9.36 -0.82
CA LEU A 7 11.49 8.06 -0.76
C LEU A 7 11.42 7.55 0.69
N PHE A 8 10.59 6.55 0.96
CA PHE A 8 10.47 5.91 2.28
C PHE A 8 11.58 4.90 2.52
N GLY A 9 11.96 4.18 1.49
CA GLY A 9 13.03 3.20 1.51
C GLY A 9 13.62 2.98 0.13
N THR A 10 14.93 2.79 0.08
CA THR A 10 15.70 2.67 -1.18
C THR A 10 16.63 1.45 -1.18
N LYS A 11 16.52 0.59 -0.17
CA LYS A 11 17.38 -0.57 -0.03
C LYS A 11 16.83 -1.78 -0.78
N GLY A 12 17.64 -2.40 -1.62
CA GLY A 12 17.33 -3.71 -2.21
C GLY A 12 17.45 -4.84 -1.18
N GLY A 13 16.50 -5.78 -1.24
CA GLY A 13 16.39 -6.92 -0.35
C GLY A 13 15.76 -6.62 1.02
N PRO A 14 15.07 -7.61 1.63
CA PRO A 14 14.22 -7.38 2.80
C PRO A 14 15.00 -7.30 4.14
N ARG A 15 16.28 -7.70 4.16
CA ARG A 15 17.07 -7.76 5.41
C ARG A 15 17.32 -6.37 5.96
N LEU A 16 16.86 -6.12 7.19
CA LEU A 16 17.19 -4.89 7.91
C LEU A 16 18.63 -4.93 8.45
N ILE A 17 19.30 -3.79 8.41
CA ILE A 17 20.65 -3.59 8.91
C ILE A 17 20.63 -2.35 9.82
N LYS A 18 21.24 -2.46 11.01
CA LYS A 18 21.32 -1.33 11.95
C LYS A 18 21.98 -0.11 11.27
N GLY A 19 21.27 1.02 11.28
CA GLY A 19 21.71 2.26 10.62
C GLY A 19 21.64 2.26 9.10
N GLY A 20 21.09 1.19 8.48
CA GLY A 20 20.84 1.12 7.05
C GLY A 20 19.49 1.73 6.64
N SER A 21 19.31 1.92 5.32
CA SER A 21 18.03 2.35 4.75
C SER A 21 16.98 1.23 4.84
N TRP A 22 15.70 1.64 4.77
CA TRP A 22 14.56 0.72 4.70
C TRP A 22 14.44 0.07 3.31
N PRO A 23 13.80 -1.11 3.21
CA PRO A 23 13.42 -1.73 1.94
C PRO A 23 12.60 -0.81 1.04
N THR A 24 12.51 -1.17 -0.23
CA THR A 24 11.95 -0.29 -1.28
C THR A 24 10.49 0.09 -1.01
N SER A 25 10.26 1.39 -0.91
CA SER A 25 8.93 2.01 -0.95
C SER A 25 9.04 3.51 -1.20
N GLN A 26 8.09 4.07 -1.94
CA GLN A 26 8.07 5.46 -2.36
C GLN A 26 6.64 5.99 -2.36
N ALA A 27 6.47 7.29 -2.24
CA ALA A 27 5.18 7.94 -2.40
C ALA A 27 5.27 9.11 -3.39
N LEU A 28 4.41 9.09 -4.39
CA LEU A 28 4.13 10.25 -5.23
C LEU A 28 2.97 11.03 -4.59
N VAL A 29 3.17 12.31 -4.34
CA VAL A 29 2.14 13.20 -3.79
C VAL A 29 1.69 14.15 -4.88
N LEU A 30 0.40 14.14 -5.21
CA LEU A 30 -0.20 15.03 -6.20
C LEU A 30 -1.43 15.71 -5.60
N ASN A 31 -1.42 17.03 -5.52
CA ASN A 31 -2.53 17.80 -4.95
C ASN A 31 -2.99 17.34 -3.55
N GLY A 32 -2.08 16.79 -2.75
CA GLY A 32 -2.36 16.28 -1.41
C GLY A 32 -2.75 14.80 -1.36
N ASN A 33 -3.04 14.17 -2.48
CA ASN A 33 -3.28 12.72 -2.59
C ASN A 33 -1.96 11.96 -2.65
N VAL A 34 -1.90 10.79 -2.03
CA VAL A 34 -0.70 9.98 -1.90
C VAL A 34 -0.85 8.67 -2.65
N TYR A 35 0.07 8.41 -3.55
CA TYR A 35 0.17 7.19 -4.36
C TYR A 35 1.44 6.46 -3.96
N VAL A 36 1.31 5.31 -3.30
CA VAL A 36 2.45 4.52 -2.82
C VAL A 36 2.91 3.55 -3.91
N ILE A 37 4.21 3.51 -4.17
CA ILE A 37 4.86 2.58 -5.10
C ILE A 37 5.75 1.67 -4.27
N ASP A 38 5.42 0.39 -4.28
CA ASP A 38 5.97 -0.67 -3.44
C ASP A 38 5.74 -0.46 -1.93
N ALA A 39 5.61 -1.57 -1.23
CA ALA A 39 5.28 -1.64 0.18
C ALA A 39 6.26 -2.58 0.91
N GLY A 40 7.55 -2.27 0.82
CA GLY A 40 8.59 -2.94 1.59
C GLY A 40 8.47 -2.68 3.08
N LEU A 41 9.16 -3.48 3.87
CA LEU A 41 9.11 -3.40 5.34
C LEU A 41 9.47 -1.99 5.83
N GLY A 42 8.64 -1.42 6.70
CA GLY A 42 8.77 -0.07 7.24
C GLY A 42 7.88 0.97 6.55
N VAL A 43 7.22 0.64 5.43
CA VAL A 43 6.40 1.60 4.67
C VAL A 43 5.33 2.27 5.51
N THR A 44 4.62 1.51 6.34
CA THR A 44 3.52 2.02 7.19
C THR A 44 4.02 3.09 8.16
N ARG A 45 5.14 2.82 8.81
CA ARG A 45 5.76 3.79 9.72
C ARG A 45 6.28 5.00 8.95
N GLN A 46 6.99 4.81 7.86
CA GLN A 46 7.55 5.91 7.06
C GLN A 46 6.45 6.80 6.46
N PHE A 47 5.29 6.24 6.13
CA PHE A 47 4.12 6.97 5.69
C PHE A 47 3.66 7.99 6.75
N ILE A 48 3.50 7.54 7.99
CA ILE A 48 3.10 8.41 9.11
C ILE A 48 4.20 9.42 9.49
N GLU A 49 5.46 8.99 9.56
CA GLU A 49 6.60 9.87 9.86
C GLU A 49 6.81 10.96 8.80
N ALA A 50 6.41 10.71 7.55
CA ALA A 50 6.40 11.73 6.48
C ALA A 50 5.25 12.75 6.62
N GLY A 51 4.39 12.61 7.62
CA GLY A 51 3.28 13.50 7.93
C GLY A 51 2.02 13.25 7.11
N PHE A 52 1.87 12.05 6.52
CA PHE A 52 0.66 11.66 5.81
C PHE A 52 -0.38 11.06 6.76
N THR A 53 -1.65 11.20 6.38
CA THR A 53 -2.80 10.56 7.03
C THR A 53 -3.43 9.53 6.08
N TYR A 54 -4.09 8.50 6.61
CA TYR A 54 -4.57 7.39 5.78
C TYR A 54 -5.68 7.79 4.79
N ASP A 55 -6.42 8.85 5.08
CA ASP A 55 -7.42 9.42 4.15
C ASP A 55 -6.80 10.10 2.91
N GLN A 56 -5.48 10.30 2.90
CA GLN A 56 -4.74 10.78 1.73
C GLN A 56 -4.25 9.64 0.82
N LEU A 57 -4.29 8.38 1.29
CA LEU A 57 -3.78 7.22 0.55
C LEU A 57 -4.75 6.77 -0.55
N GLU A 58 -4.53 7.20 -1.78
CA GLU A 58 -5.41 6.92 -2.91
C GLU A 58 -5.16 5.54 -3.54
N SER A 59 -3.88 5.22 -3.76
CA SER A 59 -3.53 3.97 -4.43
C SER A 59 -2.19 3.42 -3.99
N ILE A 60 -2.06 2.08 -4.10
CA ILE A 60 -0.80 1.35 -3.89
C ILE A 60 -0.49 0.57 -5.17
N PHE A 61 0.70 0.74 -5.71
CA PHE A 61 1.21 0.04 -6.89
C PHE A 61 2.36 -0.88 -6.49
N ILE A 62 2.20 -2.18 -6.68
CA ILE A 62 3.26 -3.16 -6.44
C ILE A 62 3.92 -3.52 -7.76
N THR A 63 5.21 -3.27 -7.87
CA THR A 63 5.97 -3.51 -9.11
C THR A 63 6.18 -5.00 -9.37
N HIS A 64 6.55 -5.76 -8.35
CA HIS A 64 6.76 -7.22 -8.43
C HIS A 64 6.74 -7.87 -7.03
N HIS A 65 6.76 -9.21 -7.00
CA HIS A 65 6.54 -9.99 -5.76
C HIS A 65 7.80 -10.32 -4.95
N HIS A 66 8.90 -9.61 -5.11
CA HIS A 66 9.97 -9.75 -4.13
C HIS A 66 9.57 -9.12 -2.79
N SER A 67 10.00 -9.74 -1.70
CA SER A 67 9.56 -9.37 -0.35
C SER A 67 9.99 -7.96 0.10
N ASP A 68 11.06 -7.44 -0.45
CA ASP A 68 11.49 -6.05 -0.22
C ASP A 68 10.59 -5.00 -0.90
N HIS A 69 9.62 -5.44 -1.72
CA HIS A 69 8.65 -4.60 -2.40
C HIS A 69 7.21 -4.76 -1.89
N ASN A 70 6.90 -5.83 -1.14
CA ASN A 70 5.50 -6.11 -0.76
C ASN A 70 5.30 -6.68 0.65
N LEU A 71 6.36 -6.88 1.43
CA LEU A 71 6.27 -7.59 2.71
C LEU A 71 5.34 -6.91 3.73
N GLU A 72 5.20 -5.59 3.68
CA GLU A 72 4.34 -4.83 4.59
C GLU A 72 3.04 -4.31 3.92
N LEU A 73 2.73 -4.77 2.70
CA LEU A 73 1.50 -4.36 2.01
C LEU A 73 0.25 -4.62 2.85
N GLY A 74 0.14 -5.82 3.42
CA GLY A 74 -0.99 -6.17 4.28
C GLY A 74 -1.08 -5.29 5.51
N GLY A 75 0.04 -4.94 6.14
CA GLY A 75 0.09 -4.03 7.28
C GLY A 75 -0.37 -2.62 6.92
N LEU A 76 0.02 -2.10 5.76
CA LEU A 76 -0.42 -0.78 5.28
C LEU A 76 -1.93 -0.77 5.00
N ILE A 77 -2.48 -1.81 4.34
CA ILE A 77 -3.92 -1.96 4.13
C ILE A 77 -4.66 -2.01 5.46
N TYR A 78 -4.19 -2.83 6.39
CA TYR A 78 -4.82 -3.02 7.69
C TYR A 78 -4.86 -1.72 8.51
N THR A 79 -3.74 -1.03 8.62
CA THR A 79 -3.65 0.22 9.37
C THR A 79 -4.42 1.37 8.71
N SER A 80 -4.50 1.38 7.37
CA SER A 80 -5.35 2.29 6.61
C SER A 80 -6.83 2.06 6.92
N TRP A 81 -7.27 0.81 6.93
CA TRP A 81 -8.64 0.44 7.32
C TRP A 81 -9.01 0.89 8.73
N VAL A 82 -8.12 0.69 9.72
CA VAL A 82 -8.37 1.14 11.09
C VAL A 82 -8.31 2.65 11.23
N GLY A 83 -7.37 3.31 10.54
CA GLY A 83 -7.13 4.75 10.67
C GLY A 83 -8.07 5.65 9.85
N ALA A 84 -8.65 5.11 8.78
CA ALA A 84 -9.58 5.82 7.89
C ALA A 84 -10.64 4.83 7.33
N PRO A 85 -11.55 4.29 8.17
CA PRO A 85 -12.40 3.16 7.82
C PRO A 85 -13.42 3.45 6.70
N ALA A 86 -13.74 4.71 6.46
CA ALA A 86 -14.64 5.12 5.36
C ALA A 86 -13.90 5.37 4.03
N HIS A 87 -12.57 5.42 4.07
CA HIS A 87 -11.74 5.68 2.89
C HIS A 87 -11.45 4.39 2.13
N LYS A 88 -11.56 4.45 0.80
CA LYS A 88 -11.28 3.31 -0.07
C LYS A 88 -10.00 3.53 -0.85
N ILE A 89 -9.12 2.55 -0.84
CA ILE A 89 -7.85 2.57 -1.56
C ILE A 89 -7.89 1.64 -2.78
N ASN A 90 -7.15 1.99 -3.82
CA ASN A 90 -6.98 1.14 -4.99
C ASN A 90 -5.62 0.46 -4.97
N ILE A 91 -5.57 -0.85 -5.20
CA ILE A 91 -4.33 -1.63 -5.13
C ILE A 91 -4.10 -2.29 -6.48
N PHE A 92 -2.92 -2.06 -7.04
CA PHE A 92 -2.51 -2.57 -8.34
C PHE A 92 -1.23 -3.37 -8.21
N GLY A 93 -1.15 -4.50 -8.89
CA GLY A 93 0.08 -5.29 -8.90
C GLY A 93 0.03 -6.49 -9.85
N PRO A 94 1.12 -7.23 -9.96
CA PRO A 94 1.19 -8.40 -10.84
C PRO A 94 0.30 -9.55 -10.35
N SER A 95 0.08 -10.53 -11.23
CA SER A 95 -0.67 -11.74 -10.90
C SER A 95 -0.17 -12.41 -9.61
N GLY A 96 -1.07 -12.80 -8.73
CA GLY A 96 -0.80 -13.30 -7.38
C GLY A 96 -1.03 -12.28 -6.25
N LEU A 97 -1.22 -10.99 -6.58
CA LEU A 97 -1.48 -9.94 -5.59
C LEU A 97 -2.75 -10.19 -4.79
N LYS A 98 -3.84 -10.55 -5.46
CA LYS A 98 -5.12 -10.89 -4.79
C LYS A 98 -4.94 -12.01 -3.77
N LYS A 99 -4.20 -13.04 -4.15
CA LYS A 99 -3.91 -14.18 -3.26
C LYS A 99 -3.10 -13.74 -2.03
N LEU A 100 -2.08 -12.90 -2.22
CA LEU A 100 -1.28 -12.36 -1.12
C LEU A 100 -2.15 -11.60 -0.12
N ILE A 101 -2.99 -10.67 -0.60
CA ILE A 101 -3.88 -9.87 0.25
C ILE A 101 -4.91 -10.76 0.96
N THR A 102 -5.52 -11.72 0.26
CA THR A 102 -6.47 -12.66 0.85
C THR A 102 -5.86 -13.42 2.02
N HIS A 103 -4.68 -14.01 1.83
CA HIS A 103 -4.03 -14.76 2.91
C HIS A 103 -3.60 -13.87 4.07
N PHE A 104 -3.21 -12.63 3.82
CA PHE A 104 -2.93 -11.68 4.90
C PHE A 104 -4.20 -11.42 5.72
N ILE A 105 -5.33 -11.11 5.08
CA ILE A 105 -6.61 -10.87 5.76
C ILE A 105 -7.05 -12.10 6.56
N GLU A 106 -6.92 -13.29 5.98
CA GLU A 106 -7.21 -14.55 6.66
C GLU A 106 -6.34 -14.72 7.92
N SER A 107 -5.06 -14.40 7.84
CA SER A 107 -4.14 -14.49 8.99
C SER A 107 -4.50 -13.52 10.13
N GLN A 108 -5.15 -12.40 9.82
CA GLN A 108 -5.59 -11.38 10.77
C GLN A 108 -7.08 -11.50 11.15
N SER A 109 -7.75 -12.55 10.70
CA SER A 109 -9.21 -12.70 10.84
C SER A 109 -9.73 -12.58 12.29
N PHE A 110 -8.94 -13.02 13.28
CA PHE A 110 -9.32 -12.90 14.68
C PHE A 110 -9.51 -11.44 15.10
N ASP A 111 -8.51 -10.58 14.87
CA ASP A 111 -8.57 -9.17 15.26
C ASP A 111 -9.56 -8.38 14.38
N ILE A 112 -9.61 -8.68 13.07
CA ILE A 112 -10.59 -8.07 12.15
C ILE A 112 -12.02 -8.30 12.65
N ASN A 113 -12.38 -9.53 13.02
CA ASN A 113 -13.72 -9.86 13.49
C ASN A 113 -14.06 -9.14 14.80
N ILE A 114 -13.11 -9.02 15.74
CA ILE A 114 -13.32 -8.29 16.99
C ILE A 114 -13.58 -6.80 16.69
N ARG A 115 -12.79 -6.17 15.82
CA ARG A 115 -12.99 -4.75 15.50
C ARG A 115 -14.30 -4.47 14.78
N ILE A 116 -14.75 -5.37 13.92
CA ILE A 116 -16.08 -5.26 13.30
C ILE A 116 -17.17 -5.33 14.38
N LEU A 117 -17.07 -6.26 15.33
CA LEU A 117 -18.08 -6.46 16.37
C LEU A 117 -18.06 -5.38 17.46
N ASP A 118 -16.89 -5.00 17.94
CA ASP A 118 -16.73 -4.14 19.11
C ASP A 118 -16.62 -2.65 18.75
N GLU A 119 -15.97 -2.34 17.62
CA GLU A 119 -15.74 -0.97 17.18
C GLU A 119 -16.70 -0.53 16.05
N GLY A 120 -17.49 -1.47 15.49
CA GLY A 120 -18.44 -1.20 14.42
C GLY A 120 -17.79 -0.86 13.08
N LEU A 121 -16.54 -1.30 12.84
CA LEU A 121 -15.86 -1.08 11.58
C LEU A 121 -16.54 -1.87 10.45
N HIS A 122 -16.55 -1.33 9.23
CA HIS A 122 -16.94 -2.08 8.03
C HIS A 122 -15.95 -3.22 7.76
N ASP A 123 -16.36 -4.23 7.00
CA ASP A 123 -15.46 -5.30 6.61
C ASP A 123 -14.27 -4.72 5.81
N ILE A 124 -13.05 -5.07 6.21
CA ILE A 124 -11.82 -4.62 5.55
C ILE A 124 -11.83 -4.90 4.05
N ARG A 125 -12.53 -5.97 3.59
CA ARG A 125 -12.65 -6.34 2.18
C ARG A 125 -13.43 -5.32 1.35
N GLU A 126 -14.20 -4.46 1.97
CA GLU A 126 -14.96 -3.39 1.34
C GLU A 126 -14.18 -2.07 1.23
N CYS A 127 -13.04 -1.96 1.94
CA CYS A 127 -12.24 -0.75 2.03
C CYS A 127 -11.13 -0.64 0.97
N PHE A 128 -11.02 -1.61 0.08
CA PHE A 128 -10.09 -1.52 -1.04
C PHE A 128 -10.61 -2.22 -2.30
N SER A 129 -10.07 -1.83 -3.44
CA SER A 129 -10.14 -2.59 -4.69
C SER A 129 -8.78 -3.21 -4.99
N CYS A 130 -8.74 -4.36 -5.67
CA CYS A 130 -7.49 -4.98 -6.09
C CYS A 130 -7.54 -5.38 -7.55
N THR A 131 -6.65 -4.83 -8.36
CA THR A 131 -6.51 -5.10 -9.79
C THR A 131 -5.15 -5.71 -10.09
N GLU A 132 -5.15 -6.88 -10.72
CA GLU A 132 -3.91 -7.51 -11.23
C GLU A 132 -3.68 -7.10 -12.68
N TYR A 133 -2.42 -6.83 -13.03
CA TYR A 133 -2.02 -6.39 -14.35
C TYR A 133 -0.82 -7.20 -14.90
N THR A 134 -0.55 -7.07 -16.18
CA THR A 134 0.67 -7.60 -16.84
C THR A 134 1.52 -6.49 -17.43
N GLN A 135 0.95 -5.64 -18.28
CA GLN A 135 1.60 -4.47 -18.88
C GLN A 135 0.57 -3.51 -19.47
N GLY A 136 0.99 -2.30 -19.81
CA GLY A 136 0.16 -1.24 -20.39
C GLY A 136 -0.32 -0.24 -19.36
N VAL A 137 -1.34 0.54 -19.69
CA VAL A 137 -1.95 1.50 -18.78
C VAL A 137 -2.73 0.73 -17.72
N ILE A 138 -2.34 0.88 -16.45
CA ILE A 138 -2.92 0.17 -15.32
C ILE A 138 -3.81 1.06 -14.46
N PHE A 139 -3.60 2.36 -14.53
CA PHE A 139 -4.42 3.38 -13.87
C PHE A 139 -4.34 4.68 -14.66
N GLU A 140 -5.46 5.39 -14.79
CA GLU A 140 -5.51 6.72 -15.39
C GLU A 140 -6.70 7.51 -14.83
N ASP A 141 -6.43 8.71 -14.36
CA ASP A 141 -7.40 9.71 -13.96
C ASP A 141 -7.01 11.10 -14.50
N ASP A 142 -7.63 12.16 -14.01
CA ASP A 142 -7.32 13.54 -14.41
C ASP A 142 -5.97 14.08 -13.88
N LYS A 143 -5.33 13.37 -12.97
CA LYS A 143 -4.09 13.78 -12.27
C LYS A 143 -2.89 12.92 -12.63
N LEU A 144 -3.12 11.63 -12.85
CA LEU A 144 -2.05 10.64 -12.96
C LEU A 144 -2.38 9.56 -13.98
N LYS A 145 -1.40 9.25 -14.82
CA LYS A 145 -1.39 8.05 -15.65
C LYS A 145 -0.24 7.15 -15.21
N VAL A 146 -0.55 5.90 -14.91
CA VAL A 146 0.43 4.88 -14.55
C VAL A 146 0.45 3.80 -15.62
N GLU A 147 1.62 3.53 -16.15
CA GLU A 147 1.86 2.51 -17.16
C GLU A 147 2.88 1.50 -16.64
N ALA A 148 2.56 0.21 -16.76
CA ALA A 148 3.45 -0.89 -16.43
C ALA A 148 4.15 -1.42 -17.68
N LEU A 149 5.46 -1.52 -17.62
CA LEU A 149 6.29 -2.16 -18.63
C LEU A 149 6.84 -3.47 -18.09
N ARG A 150 6.86 -4.49 -18.94
CA ARG A 150 7.48 -5.77 -18.59
C ARG A 150 9.01 -5.64 -18.73
N VAL A 151 9.71 -5.99 -17.67
CA VAL A 151 11.17 -6.07 -17.60
C VAL A 151 11.64 -7.51 -17.51
#